data_81554e728bec58824f02076d51eb4678
#
_entry.id   81554e728bec58824f02076d51eb4678
#
_cell.length_a   1.000
_cell.length_b   1.000
_cell.length_c   1.000
_cell.angle_alpha   90.00
_cell.angle_beta   90.00
_cell.angle_gamma   90.00
#
_symmetry.space_group_name_H-M   'P 1'
#
loop_
_entity.id
_entity.type
_entity.pdbx_description
1 polymer ?
#
loop_
_entity_poly.entity_id
_entity_poly.type
_entity_poly.pdbx_seq_one_letter_code
_entity_poly.pdbx_strand_id
1 'polypeptide(L)'
;NVAHDLRTPLTSIIGYLELLAGNRQIPEDMQHKYIEIAYGKSRRLEKLIEDLFGFTKLNYGKIAMHVGQLDIVKLLGQLLEEAYPNFVEKGLSYDLQSNVPAKTINADGNLLARLFDNLIGNAIKYGADGKRVLVQIHAESETVTVSVTNYGYVIPADELPLIFNKFYR
;
A
#
# COMPACT_ATOMS: atom_id res chain seq x y z
N ASN A 1 -3.72 -7.00 16.77
CA ASN A 1 -4.04 -6.00 17.80
C ASN A 1 -3.26 -4.72 17.51
N VAL A 2 -3.98 -3.62 17.17
CA VAL A 2 -3.39 -2.33 16.76
C VAL A 2 -2.32 -1.83 17.75
N ALA A 3 -2.61 -1.89 19.04
CA ALA A 3 -1.67 -1.44 20.06
C ALA A 3 -0.35 -2.24 20.04
N HIS A 4 -0.42 -3.53 19.76
CA HIS A 4 0.76 -4.37 19.61
C HIS A 4 1.54 -4.03 18.33
N ASP A 5 0.83 -3.81 17.21
CA ASP A 5 1.43 -3.51 15.91
C ASP A 5 2.12 -2.13 15.88
N LEU A 6 1.63 -1.18 16.68
CA LEU A 6 2.27 0.12 16.91
C LEU A 6 3.45 0.02 17.88
N ARG A 7 3.31 -0.78 18.95
CA ARG A 7 4.35 -0.93 19.97
C ARG A 7 5.63 -1.58 19.43
N THR A 8 5.49 -2.59 18.58
CA THR A 8 6.64 -3.34 18.04
C THR A 8 7.66 -2.45 17.32
N PRO A 9 7.29 -1.65 16.30
CA PRO A 9 8.24 -0.74 15.66
C PRO A 9 8.74 0.35 16.61
N LEU A 10 7.90 0.86 17.50
CA LEU A 10 8.29 1.89 18.49
C LEU A 10 9.37 1.37 19.44
N THR A 11 9.21 0.18 20.01
CA THR A 11 10.21 -0.44 20.88
C THR A 11 11.53 -0.65 20.14
N SER A 12 11.48 -1.06 18.87
CA SER A 12 12.68 -1.21 18.04
C SER A 12 13.40 0.10 17.81
N ILE A 13 12.65 1.19 17.48
CA ILE A 13 13.22 2.54 17.31
C ILE A 13 13.93 2.98 18.58
N ILE A 14 13.24 2.90 19.73
CA ILE A 14 13.79 3.27 21.04
C ILE A 14 15.07 2.49 21.32
N GLY A 15 15.06 1.17 21.11
CA GLY A 15 16.23 0.33 21.37
C GLY A 15 17.46 0.72 20.53
N TYR A 16 17.29 1.02 19.24
CA TYR A 16 18.41 1.49 18.40
C TYR A 16 18.89 2.88 18.79
N LEU A 17 17.98 3.78 19.17
CA LEU A 17 18.34 5.12 19.64
C LEU A 17 19.05 5.07 21.02
N GLU A 18 18.65 4.19 21.91
CA GLU A 18 19.33 3.96 23.20
C GLU A 18 20.75 3.42 23.00
N LEU A 19 20.95 2.50 22.03
CA LEU A 19 22.28 2.04 21.66
C LEU A 19 23.18 3.18 21.16
N LEU A 20 22.61 4.06 20.31
CA LEU A 20 23.34 5.21 19.74
C LEU A 20 23.61 6.29 20.79
N ALA A 21 22.66 6.54 21.71
CA ALA A 21 22.79 7.53 22.77
C ALA A 21 23.68 7.07 23.95
N GLY A 22 23.88 5.75 24.06
CA GLY A 22 24.75 5.17 25.09
C GLY A 22 26.22 5.50 24.83
N ASN A 23 26.98 5.74 25.94
CA ASN A 23 28.41 6.06 25.88
C ASN A 23 29.33 4.90 25.43
N ARG A 24 28.86 4.04 24.52
CA ARG A 24 29.65 2.96 23.95
C ARG A 24 30.31 3.44 22.65
N GLN A 25 31.59 3.10 22.49
CA GLN A 25 32.25 3.30 21.18
C GLN A 25 31.65 2.32 20.17
N ILE A 26 30.69 2.79 19.39
CA ILE A 26 30.07 2.02 18.30
C ILE A 26 30.82 2.40 17.01
N PRO A 27 31.29 1.44 16.21
CA PRO A 27 31.89 1.70 14.90
C PRO A 27 30.95 2.52 14.01
N GLU A 28 31.49 3.42 13.20
CA GLU A 28 30.71 4.37 12.39
C GLU A 28 29.75 3.69 11.40
N ASP A 29 30.18 2.57 10.79
CA ASP A 29 29.36 1.73 9.93
C ASP A 29 28.13 1.14 10.67
N MET A 30 28.33 0.75 11.93
CA MET A 30 27.23 0.25 12.78
C MET A 30 26.31 1.38 13.23
N GLN A 31 26.84 2.59 13.51
CA GLN A 31 25.99 3.75 13.80
C GLN A 31 25.08 4.08 12.63
N HIS A 32 25.63 4.10 11.42
CA HIS A 32 24.86 4.36 10.20
C HIS A 32 23.76 3.32 10.00
N LYS A 33 24.08 2.05 10.16
CA LYS A 33 23.13 0.95 10.08
C LYS A 33 21.99 1.07 11.11
N TYR A 34 22.30 1.44 12.36
CA TYR A 34 21.28 1.62 13.39
C TYR A 34 20.34 2.78 13.08
N ILE A 35 20.88 3.90 12.56
CA ILE A 35 20.10 5.04 12.09
C ILE A 35 19.15 4.63 10.96
N GLU A 36 19.64 3.91 9.94
CA GLU A 36 18.83 3.42 8.83
C GLU A 36 17.68 2.51 9.29
N ILE A 37 17.97 1.59 10.22
CA ILE A 37 16.93 0.70 10.77
C ILE A 37 15.90 1.50 11.55
N ALA A 38 16.32 2.42 12.42
CA ALA A 38 15.41 3.26 13.19
C ALA A 38 14.54 4.12 12.26
N TYR A 39 15.13 4.72 11.23
CA TYR A 39 14.42 5.49 10.22
C TYR A 39 13.37 4.65 9.47
N GLY A 40 13.75 3.47 8.97
CA GLY A 40 12.83 2.56 8.28
C GLY A 40 11.66 2.12 9.17
N LYS A 41 11.92 1.86 10.47
CA LYS A 41 10.86 1.54 11.44
C LYS A 41 9.96 2.74 11.74
N SER A 42 10.51 3.96 11.78
CA SER A 42 9.73 5.20 11.97
C SER A 42 8.77 5.44 10.80
N ARG A 43 9.23 5.27 9.56
CA ARG A 43 8.39 5.38 8.36
C ARG A 43 7.26 4.35 8.36
N ARG A 44 7.55 3.15 8.80
CA ARG A 44 6.50 2.11 8.94
C ARG A 44 5.48 2.46 10.01
N LEU A 45 5.92 3.01 11.15
CA LEU A 45 5.05 3.44 12.24
C LEU A 45 4.15 4.60 11.80
N GLU A 46 4.71 5.59 11.09
CA GLU A 46 3.96 6.70 10.50
C GLU A 46 2.82 6.18 9.61
N LYS A 47 3.11 5.27 8.68
CA LYS A 47 2.09 4.66 7.81
C LYS A 47 1.00 3.92 8.59
N LEU A 48 1.35 3.18 9.65
CA LEU A 48 0.37 2.49 10.50
C LEU A 48 -0.56 3.47 11.22
N ILE A 49 -0.02 4.61 11.67
CA ILE A 49 -0.79 5.67 12.30
C ILE A 49 -1.74 6.32 11.29
N GLU A 50 -1.28 6.66 10.10
CA GLU A 50 -2.11 7.21 9.02
C GLU A 50 -3.24 6.27 8.64
N ASP A 51 -2.97 4.97 8.51
CA ASP A 51 -3.96 3.93 8.21
C ASP A 51 -5.01 3.84 9.33
N LEU A 52 -4.59 3.91 10.60
CA LEU A 52 -5.50 3.91 11.75
C LEU A 52 -6.40 5.15 11.75
N PHE A 53 -5.83 6.35 11.54
CA PHE A 53 -6.62 7.60 11.47
C PHE A 53 -7.54 7.62 10.26
N GLY A 54 -7.09 7.16 9.10
CA GLY A 54 -7.92 7.04 7.91
C GLY A 54 -9.12 6.13 8.15
N PHE A 55 -8.88 4.98 8.80
CA PHE A 55 -9.94 4.06 9.18
C PHE A 55 -10.94 4.67 10.19
N THR A 56 -10.46 5.37 11.22
CA THR A 56 -11.35 6.00 12.21
C THR A 56 -12.22 7.09 11.58
N LYS A 57 -11.65 7.91 10.68
CA LYS A 57 -12.42 8.92 9.93
C LYS A 57 -13.51 8.30 9.06
N LEU A 58 -13.22 7.18 8.38
CA LEU A 58 -14.21 6.44 7.56
C LEU A 58 -15.38 5.93 8.41
N ASN A 59 -15.11 5.34 9.59
CA ASN A 59 -16.15 4.79 10.46
C ASN A 59 -17.05 5.85 11.13
N TYR A 60 -16.51 7.03 11.37
CA TYR A 60 -17.29 8.10 12.01
C TYR A 60 -18.01 9.03 11.02
N GLY A 61 -18.04 8.66 9.72
CA GLY A 61 -18.77 9.42 8.70
C GLY A 61 -18.27 10.87 8.49
N LYS A 62 -17.04 11.18 8.93
CA LYS A 62 -16.48 12.53 8.92
C LYS A 62 -15.56 12.81 7.74
N ILE A 63 -15.50 11.92 6.73
CA ILE A 63 -14.75 12.23 5.52
C ILE A 63 -15.66 13.07 4.62
N ALA A 64 -15.33 14.35 4.51
CA ALA A 64 -15.83 15.17 3.41
C ALA A 64 -15.18 14.63 2.13
N MET A 65 -15.97 13.96 1.28
CA MET A 65 -15.50 13.52 -0.04
C MET A 65 -15.40 14.72 -0.97
N HIS A 66 -14.25 14.90 -1.58
CA HIS A 66 -14.01 15.90 -2.62
C HIS A 66 -14.21 15.26 -3.99
N VAL A 67 -15.48 15.08 -4.37
CA VAL A 67 -15.84 14.46 -5.64
C VAL A 67 -15.57 15.44 -6.79
N GLY A 68 -14.80 15.00 -7.77
CA GLY A 68 -14.50 15.72 -9.01
C GLY A 68 -14.46 14.76 -10.19
N GLN A 69 -14.38 15.34 -11.38
CA GLN A 69 -14.19 14.56 -12.61
C GLN A 69 -12.72 14.12 -12.73
N LEU A 70 -12.49 12.86 -12.99
CA LEU A 70 -11.16 12.31 -13.25
C LEU A 70 -11.23 11.19 -14.30
N ASP A 71 -10.13 10.98 -15.00
CA ASP A 71 -9.97 9.86 -15.93
C ASP A 71 -9.34 8.67 -15.18
N ILE A 72 -10.13 7.59 -15.03
CA ILE A 72 -9.69 6.40 -14.29
C ILE A 72 -8.56 5.65 -15.01
N VAL A 73 -8.52 5.68 -16.35
CA VAL A 73 -7.45 5.02 -17.13
C VAL A 73 -6.13 5.74 -16.87
N LYS A 74 -6.15 7.08 -16.92
CA LYS A 74 -4.98 7.90 -16.63
C LYS A 74 -4.50 7.75 -15.19
N LEU A 75 -5.43 7.75 -14.22
CA LEU A 75 -5.10 7.57 -12.80
C LEU A 75 -4.37 6.24 -12.58
N LEU A 76 -4.91 5.13 -13.08
CA LEU A 76 -4.29 3.82 -12.92
C LEU A 76 -2.94 3.71 -13.63
N GLY A 77 -2.80 4.31 -14.82
CA GLY A 77 -1.52 4.40 -15.51
C GLY A 77 -0.46 5.09 -14.66
N GLN A 78 -0.78 6.25 -14.10
CA GLN A 78 0.14 7.01 -13.23
C GLN A 78 0.53 6.22 -11.96
N LEU A 79 -0.41 5.58 -11.29
CA LEU A 79 -0.12 4.79 -10.09
C LEU A 79 0.79 3.59 -10.38
N LEU A 80 0.61 2.95 -11.54
CA LEU A 80 1.48 1.84 -11.96
C LEU A 80 2.89 2.33 -12.32
N GLU A 81 3.02 3.48 -12.97
CA GLU A 81 4.30 4.12 -13.25
C GLU A 81 5.02 4.52 -11.95
N GLU A 82 4.32 5.09 -10.97
CA GLU A 82 4.87 5.43 -9.65
C GLU A 82 5.30 4.18 -8.87
N ALA A 83 4.59 3.06 -9.02
CA ALA A 83 4.92 1.79 -8.39
C ALA A 83 6.04 1.01 -9.13
N TYR A 84 6.47 1.43 -10.32
CA TYR A 84 7.45 0.72 -11.16
C TYR A 84 8.72 0.30 -10.43
N PRO A 85 9.36 1.15 -9.60
CA PRO A 85 10.55 0.73 -8.85
C PRO A 85 10.31 -0.48 -7.95
N ASN A 86 9.12 -0.57 -7.33
CA ASN A 86 8.74 -1.69 -6.48
C ASN A 86 8.52 -2.98 -7.29
N PHE A 87 7.98 -2.87 -8.52
CA PHE A 87 7.86 -4.00 -9.43
C PHE A 87 9.25 -4.54 -9.81
N VAL A 88 10.18 -3.65 -10.16
CA VAL A 88 11.56 -4.03 -10.52
C VAL A 88 12.27 -4.70 -9.34
N GLU A 89 12.18 -4.13 -8.13
CA GLU A 89 12.78 -4.71 -6.92
C GLU A 89 12.30 -6.15 -6.65
N LYS A 90 11.03 -6.43 -6.95
CA LYS A 90 10.44 -7.77 -6.76
C LYS A 90 10.54 -8.68 -7.99
N GLY A 91 11.18 -8.22 -9.06
CA GLY A 91 11.28 -8.98 -10.31
C GLY A 91 9.93 -9.23 -10.99
N LEU A 92 8.97 -8.31 -10.82
CA LEU A 92 7.63 -8.37 -11.37
C LEU A 92 7.52 -7.48 -12.62
N SER A 93 6.67 -7.89 -13.54
CA SER A 93 6.13 -7.06 -14.60
C SER A 93 4.68 -6.71 -14.34
N TYR A 94 4.17 -5.64 -14.95
CA TYR A 94 2.74 -5.34 -14.96
C TYR A 94 2.24 -5.09 -16.38
N ASP A 95 0.94 -5.35 -16.57
CA ASP A 95 0.19 -4.95 -17.75
C ASP A 95 -1.04 -4.17 -17.34
N LEU A 96 -1.31 -3.07 -18.05
CA LEU A 96 -2.57 -2.32 -17.96
C LEU A 96 -3.37 -2.52 -19.24
N GLN A 97 -4.54 -3.09 -19.11
CA GLN A 97 -5.47 -3.33 -20.21
C GLN A 97 -6.75 -2.55 -19.98
N SER A 98 -7.22 -1.85 -21.00
CA SER A 98 -8.49 -1.14 -20.95
C SER A 98 -9.24 -1.34 -22.27
N ASN A 99 -10.57 -1.52 -22.19
CA ASN A 99 -11.43 -1.59 -23.39
C ASN A 99 -11.73 -0.20 -23.96
N VAL A 100 -11.31 0.87 -23.29
CA VAL A 100 -11.45 2.27 -23.73
C VAL A 100 -10.14 3.02 -23.52
N PRO A 101 -9.81 4.02 -24.37
CA PRO A 101 -8.58 4.81 -24.21
C PRO A 101 -8.66 5.78 -23.02
N ALA A 102 -9.87 6.22 -22.63
CA ALA A 102 -10.13 7.11 -21.52
C ALA A 102 -11.55 6.91 -21.00
N LYS A 103 -11.76 7.09 -19.70
CA LYS A 103 -13.09 7.07 -19.08
C LYS A 103 -13.15 8.05 -17.93
N THR A 104 -13.93 9.11 -18.10
CA THR A 104 -14.19 10.07 -17.02
C THR A 104 -15.24 9.51 -16.06
N ILE A 105 -14.92 9.60 -14.78
CA ILE A 105 -15.80 9.24 -13.66
C ILE A 105 -15.87 10.39 -12.67
N ASN A 106 -16.93 10.43 -11.85
CA ASN A 106 -17.08 11.35 -10.73
C ASN A 106 -16.67 10.64 -9.44
N ALA A 107 -15.52 10.99 -8.88
CA ALA A 107 -15.00 10.35 -7.68
C ALA A 107 -14.04 11.27 -6.93
N ASP A 108 -13.71 10.93 -5.70
CA ASP A 108 -12.60 11.54 -4.97
C ASP A 108 -11.27 10.89 -5.42
N GLY A 109 -10.47 11.64 -6.17
CA GLY A 109 -9.23 11.15 -6.76
C GLY A 109 -8.22 10.68 -5.71
N ASN A 110 -8.14 11.35 -4.55
CA ASN A 110 -7.22 10.96 -3.48
C ASN A 110 -7.64 9.64 -2.81
N LEU A 111 -8.94 9.45 -2.59
CA LEU A 111 -9.45 8.21 -2.02
C LEU A 111 -9.29 7.03 -3.00
N LEU A 112 -9.54 7.26 -4.31
CA LEU A 112 -9.31 6.23 -5.33
C LEU A 112 -7.82 5.90 -5.48
N ALA A 113 -6.95 6.89 -5.52
CA ALA A 113 -5.50 6.65 -5.57
C ALA A 113 -5.06 5.78 -4.39
N ARG A 114 -5.46 6.13 -3.17
CA ARG A 114 -5.16 5.33 -1.97
C ARG A 114 -5.72 3.91 -2.04
N LEU A 115 -6.92 3.72 -2.58
CA LEU A 115 -7.52 2.41 -2.77
C LEU A 115 -6.68 1.55 -3.72
N PHE A 116 -6.34 2.11 -4.89
CA PHE A 116 -5.56 1.36 -5.88
C PHE A 116 -4.11 1.15 -5.47
N ASP A 117 -3.48 2.09 -4.79
CA ASP A 117 -2.15 1.90 -4.19
C ASP A 117 -2.13 0.72 -3.22
N ASN A 118 -3.17 0.56 -2.41
CA ASN A 118 -3.31 -0.59 -1.52
C ASN A 118 -3.46 -1.90 -2.31
N LEU A 119 -4.26 -1.93 -3.37
CA LEU A 119 -4.45 -3.12 -4.20
C LEU A 119 -3.19 -3.47 -4.98
N ILE A 120 -2.55 -2.50 -5.62
CA ILE A 120 -1.28 -2.66 -6.37
C ILE A 120 -0.17 -3.10 -5.41
N GLY A 121 -0.05 -2.45 -4.25
CA GLY A 121 0.92 -2.83 -3.22
C GLY A 121 0.74 -4.25 -2.70
N ASN A 122 -0.50 -4.71 -2.53
CA ASN A 122 -0.80 -6.10 -2.20
C ASN A 122 -0.43 -7.04 -3.34
N ALA A 123 -0.77 -6.69 -4.59
CA ALA A 123 -0.41 -7.48 -5.76
C ALA A 123 1.12 -7.64 -5.92
N ILE A 124 1.89 -6.58 -5.66
CA ILE A 124 3.36 -6.63 -5.66
C ILE A 124 3.87 -7.52 -4.53
N LYS A 125 3.33 -7.36 -3.32
CA LYS A 125 3.78 -8.09 -2.14
C LYS A 125 3.53 -9.59 -2.23
N TYR A 126 2.39 -9.99 -2.75
CA TYR A 126 1.96 -11.40 -2.79
C TYR A 126 2.05 -12.02 -4.20
N GLY A 127 2.44 -11.26 -5.20
CA GLY A 127 2.53 -11.69 -6.60
C GLY A 127 3.93 -12.08 -7.05
N ALA A 128 4.97 -12.02 -6.19
CA ALA A 128 6.36 -12.19 -6.58
C ALA A 128 6.63 -13.54 -7.30
N ASP A 129 6.03 -14.63 -6.85
CA ASP A 129 6.21 -15.96 -7.44
C ASP A 129 5.61 -16.06 -8.86
N GLY A 130 4.54 -15.31 -9.13
CA GLY A 130 3.86 -15.29 -10.43
C GLY A 130 4.47 -14.34 -11.46
N LYS A 131 5.46 -13.54 -11.06
CA LYS A 131 6.26 -12.61 -11.90
C LYS A 131 5.46 -11.58 -12.71
N ARG A 132 4.13 -11.53 -12.56
CA ARG A 132 3.25 -10.65 -13.32
C ARG A 132 2.07 -10.16 -12.49
N VAL A 133 1.69 -8.89 -12.72
CA VAL A 133 0.44 -8.31 -12.24
C VAL A 133 -0.34 -7.79 -13.44
N LEU A 134 -1.62 -8.11 -13.52
CA LEU A 134 -2.51 -7.64 -14.55
C LEU A 134 -3.55 -6.70 -13.95
N VAL A 135 -3.62 -5.47 -14.48
CA VAL A 135 -4.66 -4.50 -14.15
C VAL A 135 -5.56 -4.34 -15.37
N GLN A 136 -6.86 -4.62 -15.20
CA GLN A 136 -7.84 -4.53 -16.28
C GLN A 136 -8.91 -3.52 -15.93
N ILE A 137 -9.24 -2.66 -16.89
CA ILE A 137 -10.33 -1.69 -16.82
C ILE A 137 -11.36 -2.08 -17.85
N HIS A 138 -12.58 -2.34 -17.41
CA HIS A 138 -13.72 -2.59 -18.28
C HIS A 138 -14.77 -1.52 -18.02
N ALA A 139 -14.91 -0.61 -18.98
CA ALA A 139 -15.89 0.48 -18.93
C ALA A 139 -17.12 0.11 -19.76
N GLU A 140 -18.27 0.23 -19.14
CA GLU A 140 -19.60 0.18 -19.77
C GLU A 140 -20.24 1.58 -19.75
N SER A 141 -21.54 1.67 -20.13
CA SER A 141 -22.25 2.95 -20.18
C SER A 141 -22.23 3.67 -18.83
N GLU A 142 -22.58 2.98 -17.75
CA GLU A 142 -22.76 3.57 -16.40
C GLU A 142 -21.82 2.99 -15.35
N THR A 143 -21.08 1.93 -15.67
CA THR A 143 -20.19 1.25 -14.71
C THR A 143 -18.78 1.15 -15.25
N VAL A 144 -17.83 1.15 -14.32
CA VAL A 144 -16.43 0.84 -14.58
C VAL A 144 -15.98 -0.22 -13.59
N THR A 145 -15.53 -1.33 -14.12
CA THR A 145 -14.94 -2.42 -13.33
C THR A 145 -13.43 -2.38 -13.47
N VAL A 146 -12.72 -2.40 -12.35
CA VAL A 146 -11.28 -2.51 -12.31
C VAL A 146 -10.91 -3.81 -11.61
N SER A 147 -10.08 -4.63 -12.26
CA SER A 147 -9.54 -5.85 -11.69
C SER A 147 -8.04 -5.76 -11.56
N VAL A 148 -7.51 -6.14 -10.39
CA VAL A 148 -6.08 -6.26 -10.14
C VAL A 148 -5.79 -7.71 -9.84
N THR A 149 -5.07 -8.38 -10.72
CA THR A 149 -4.78 -9.82 -10.65
C THR A 149 -3.28 -10.04 -10.49
N ASN A 150 -2.89 -10.79 -9.47
CA ASN A 150 -1.54 -11.34 -9.33
C ASN A 150 -1.58 -12.88 -9.45
N TYR A 151 -0.48 -13.47 -9.88
CA TYR A 151 -0.37 -14.92 -10.16
C TYR A 151 0.51 -15.63 -9.12
N GLY A 152 0.68 -15.04 -7.93
CA GLY A 152 1.43 -15.61 -6.82
C GLY A 152 0.56 -16.42 -5.86
N TYR A 153 0.72 -16.15 -4.58
CA TYR A 153 -0.03 -16.83 -3.52
C TYR A 153 -1.55 -16.67 -3.71
N VAL A 154 -2.25 -17.80 -3.66
CA VAL A 154 -3.72 -17.85 -3.73
C VAL A 154 -4.28 -17.85 -2.32
N ILE A 155 -5.18 -16.92 -2.04
CA ILE A 155 -5.87 -16.85 -0.74
C ILE A 155 -6.80 -18.05 -0.61
N PRO A 156 -6.69 -18.87 0.45
CA PRO A 156 -7.60 -19.98 0.71
C PRO A 156 -9.07 -19.53 0.77
N ALA A 157 -9.97 -20.38 0.30
CA ALA A 157 -11.39 -20.03 0.20
C ALA A 157 -12.04 -19.70 1.55
N ASP A 158 -11.58 -20.33 2.62
CA ASP A 158 -12.03 -20.10 4.00
C ASP A 158 -11.50 -18.78 4.57
N GLU A 159 -10.38 -18.25 4.04
CA GLU A 159 -9.83 -16.95 4.42
C GLU A 159 -10.45 -15.78 3.67
N LEU A 160 -11.05 -16.00 2.48
CA LEU A 160 -11.64 -14.92 1.67
C LEU A 160 -12.65 -14.03 2.43
N PRO A 161 -13.56 -14.56 3.26
CA PRO A 161 -14.47 -13.72 4.04
C PRO A 161 -13.77 -12.85 5.09
N LEU A 162 -12.54 -13.22 5.46
CA LEU A 162 -11.79 -12.59 6.55
C LEU A 162 -10.88 -11.46 6.07
N ILE A 163 -10.52 -11.42 4.77
CA ILE A 163 -9.56 -10.43 4.23
C ILE A 163 -10.02 -8.97 4.37
N PHE A 164 -11.33 -8.75 4.48
CA PHE A 164 -11.91 -7.43 4.72
C PHE A 164 -12.10 -7.14 6.21
N ASN A 165 -11.81 -8.11 7.09
CA ASN A 165 -11.86 -7.88 8.51
C ASN A 165 -10.68 -7.00 8.94
N LYS A 166 -10.97 -6.15 9.91
CA LYS A 166 -10.03 -5.22 10.50
C LYS A 166 -8.78 -5.96 11.01
N PHE A 167 -7.61 -5.57 10.51
CA PHE A 167 -6.30 -6.12 10.95
C PHE A 167 -6.11 -7.63 10.67
N TYR A 168 -6.85 -8.20 9.74
CA TYR A 168 -6.55 -9.53 9.22
C TYR A 168 -5.24 -9.47 8.41
N ARG A 169 -4.34 -10.41 8.67
CA ARG A 169 -3.05 -10.56 7.97
C ARG A 169 -2.75 -12.03 7.77
#